data_2252966176e59eed3c66e77667ac9201
#
_entry.id   2252966176e59eed3c66e77667ac9201
#
_cell.length_a   1.000
_cell.length_b   1.000
_cell.length_c   1.000
_cell.angle_alpha   90.00
_cell.angle_beta   90.00
_cell.angle_gamma   90.00
#
_symmetry.space_group_name_H-M   'P 1'
#
loop_
_entity.id
_entity.type
_entity.pdbx_description
1 polymer ?
#
loop_
_entity_poly.entity_id
_entity_poly.type
_entity_poly.pdbx_seq_one_letter_code
_entity_poly.pdbx_strand_id
1 'polypeptide(L)'
;MTEEIVKSALSKVMYPGFTKDIVTFGFVNNIEITGTDVKFNVEITSSAPEVAQQILDDAKQELEAVGATNVTPIIKAPQMPRESSSQGKNMAPQVKNFLMVSSGKGGVGKSTTSVNIAIALAAQGKKVGILDADIYGPNIPRMMGVAGIKPEVNGNKVLPIKAYGIEMMSMGSLMEDGQSLMWRGAMIMKAIEQFLRDILWSELDILVIDMPPGTGDAQLSLAQS
;
A
#
# COMPACT_ATOMS: atom_id res chain seq x y z
N MET A 1 -17.75 6.51 -39.13
CA MET A 1 -18.20 6.06 -37.77
C MET A 1 -18.27 7.25 -36.86
N THR A 2 -19.26 7.34 -35.94
CA THR A 2 -19.38 8.48 -34.98
C THR A 2 -19.04 8.02 -33.58
N GLU A 3 -18.65 8.97 -32.72
CA GLU A 3 -18.32 8.70 -31.32
C GLU A 3 -19.49 8.10 -30.53
N GLU A 4 -20.73 8.49 -30.88
CA GLU A 4 -21.95 7.96 -30.26
C GLU A 4 -22.16 6.46 -30.58
N ILE A 5 -21.87 6.06 -31.82
CA ILE A 5 -21.97 4.63 -32.24
C ILE A 5 -20.91 3.82 -31.46
N VAL A 6 -19.69 4.34 -31.35
CA VAL A 6 -18.61 3.68 -30.60
C VAL A 6 -18.96 3.56 -29.11
N LYS A 7 -19.43 4.62 -28.49
CA LYS A 7 -19.87 4.59 -27.08
C LYS A 7 -21.04 3.63 -26.86
N SER A 8 -22.00 3.61 -27.77
CA SER A 8 -23.15 2.67 -27.71
C SER A 8 -22.72 1.21 -27.86
N ALA A 9 -21.72 0.91 -28.68
CA ALA A 9 -21.16 -0.44 -28.78
C ALA A 9 -20.40 -0.82 -27.50
N LEU A 10 -19.55 0.07 -26.99
CA LEU A 10 -18.78 -0.18 -25.77
C LEU A 10 -19.64 -0.26 -24.49
N SER A 11 -20.84 0.33 -24.48
CA SER A 11 -21.79 0.18 -23.35
C SER A 11 -22.39 -1.21 -23.23
N LYS A 12 -22.17 -2.11 -24.21
CA LYS A 12 -22.53 -3.52 -24.10
C LYS A 12 -21.44 -4.37 -23.44
N VAL A 13 -20.23 -3.84 -23.31
CA VAL A 13 -19.10 -4.53 -22.71
C VAL A 13 -19.21 -4.43 -21.18
N MET A 14 -19.53 -5.54 -20.55
CA MET A 14 -19.68 -5.60 -19.09
C MET A 14 -18.31 -5.72 -18.41
N TYR A 15 -18.16 -5.03 -17.27
CA TYR A 15 -16.95 -5.21 -16.46
C TYR A 15 -17.02 -6.58 -15.74
N PRO A 16 -16.05 -7.48 -15.90
CA PRO A 16 -16.09 -8.81 -15.30
C PRO A 16 -16.32 -8.78 -13.79
N GLY A 17 -17.33 -9.52 -13.32
CA GLY A 17 -17.74 -9.55 -11.92
C GLY A 17 -18.67 -8.40 -11.46
N PHE A 18 -19.11 -7.53 -12.36
CA PHE A 18 -20.02 -6.43 -12.06
C PHE A 18 -21.25 -6.43 -13.00
N THR A 19 -22.29 -5.71 -12.59
CA THR A 19 -23.53 -5.57 -13.35
C THR A 19 -23.58 -4.29 -14.21
N LYS A 20 -22.47 -3.56 -14.33
CA LYS A 20 -22.36 -2.33 -15.11
C LYS A 20 -21.31 -2.46 -16.21
N ASP A 21 -21.54 -1.75 -17.32
CA ASP A 21 -20.63 -1.69 -18.46
C ASP A 21 -19.46 -0.72 -18.23
N ILE A 22 -18.42 -0.83 -19.06
CA ILE A 22 -17.19 -0.05 -18.97
C ILE A 22 -17.39 1.47 -19.25
N VAL A 23 -18.43 1.83 -20.00
CA VAL A 23 -18.75 3.24 -20.32
C VAL A 23 -19.45 3.89 -19.13
N THR A 24 -20.44 3.21 -18.52
CA THR A 24 -21.15 3.66 -17.32
C THR A 24 -20.21 3.81 -16.13
N PHE A 25 -19.16 2.98 -16.03
CA PHE A 25 -18.11 3.17 -15.02
C PHE A 25 -17.17 4.33 -15.30
N GLY A 26 -17.23 4.94 -16.50
CA GLY A 26 -16.32 6.02 -16.88
C GLY A 26 -14.88 5.55 -17.19
N PHE A 27 -14.69 4.26 -17.47
CA PHE A 27 -13.39 3.68 -17.76
C PHE A 27 -12.91 3.95 -19.19
N VAL A 28 -13.81 4.34 -20.10
CA VAL A 28 -13.48 4.62 -21.50
C VAL A 28 -13.16 6.09 -21.68
N ASN A 29 -11.93 6.37 -22.14
CA ASN A 29 -11.43 7.73 -22.36
C ASN A 29 -10.70 7.83 -23.71
N ASN A 30 -10.56 9.05 -24.24
CA ASN A 30 -9.79 9.35 -25.46
C ASN A 30 -10.17 8.47 -26.67
N ILE A 31 -11.43 8.57 -27.10
CA ILE A 31 -11.90 7.87 -28.31
C ILE A 31 -11.44 8.68 -29.53
N GLU A 32 -10.55 8.10 -30.33
CA GLU A 32 -10.07 8.64 -31.60
C GLU A 32 -10.62 7.77 -32.74
N ILE A 33 -11.29 8.40 -33.71
CA ILE A 33 -11.90 7.71 -34.84
C ILE A 33 -11.30 8.27 -36.14
N THR A 34 -10.72 7.38 -36.95
CA THR A 34 -10.19 7.73 -38.26
C THR A 34 -10.83 6.80 -39.32
N GLY A 35 -11.92 7.27 -39.93
CA GLY A 35 -12.72 6.44 -40.89
C GLY A 35 -13.43 5.28 -40.16
N THR A 36 -12.93 4.05 -40.35
CA THR A 36 -13.39 2.82 -39.66
C THR A 36 -12.44 2.32 -38.58
N ASP A 37 -11.33 3.03 -38.39
CA ASP A 37 -10.36 2.68 -37.34
C ASP A 37 -10.74 3.39 -36.02
N VAL A 38 -10.77 2.65 -34.93
CA VAL A 38 -11.16 3.14 -33.59
C VAL A 38 -10.04 2.85 -32.60
N LYS A 39 -9.55 3.92 -31.97
CA LYS A 39 -8.57 3.85 -30.90
C LYS A 39 -9.15 4.47 -29.63
N PHE A 40 -9.01 3.83 -28.50
CA PHE A 40 -9.53 4.35 -27.22
C PHE A 40 -8.75 3.82 -26.04
N ASN A 41 -8.80 4.56 -24.94
CA ASN A 41 -8.18 4.15 -23.68
C ASN A 41 -9.24 3.52 -22.77
N VAL A 42 -8.88 2.41 -22.12
CA VAL A 42 -9.69 1.79 -21.07
C VAL A 42 -8.87 1.79 -19.76
N GLU A 43 -9.34 2.52 -18.77
CA GLU A 43 -8.75 2.54 -17.43
C GLU A 43 -9.47 1.52 -16.55
N ILE A 44 -8.82 0.40 -16.24
CA ILE A 44 -9.39 -0.65 -15.40
C ILE A 44 -8.83 -0.58 -13.98
N THR A 45 -9.63 -0.99 -13.01
CA THR A 45 -9.23 -1.01 -11.59
C THR A 45 -8.56 -2.32 -11.17
N SER A 46 -8.69 -3.37 -11.98
CA SER A 46 -8.08 -4.68 -11.73
C SER A 46 -6.70 -4.77 -12.36
N SER A 47 -5.75 -5.32 -11.62
CA SER A 47 -4.42 -5.69 -12.13
C SER A 47 -4.37 -7.12 -12.71
N ALA A 48 -5.49 -7.88 -12.66
CA ALA A 48 -5.56 -9.24 -13.17
C ALA A 48 -5.52 -9.24 -14.72
N PRO A 49 -4.54 -9.92 -15.35
CA PRO A 49 -4.40 -9.94 -16.81
C PRO A 49 -5.63 -10.51 -17.53
N GLU A 50 -6.31 -11.45 -16.87
CA GLU A 50 -7.51 -12.12 -17.41
C GLU A 50 -8.67 -11.14 -17.60
N VAL A 51 -8.88 -10.22 -16.63
CA VAL A 51 -9.92 -9.18 -16.71
C VAL A 51 -9.62 -8.21 -17.85
N ALA A 52 -8.35 -7.82 -18.00
CA ALA A 52 -7.90 -6.97 -19.09
C ALA A 52 -8.15 -7.62 -20.44
N GLN A 53 -7.78 -8.88 -20.60
CA GLN A 53 -7.94 -9.61 -21.84
C GLN A 53 -9.41 -9.79 -22.22
N GLN A 54 -10.27 -10.14 -21.26
CA GLN A 54 -11.71 -10.28 -21.50
C GLN A 54 -12.35 -8.98 -21.99
N ILE A 55 -12.04 -7.85 -21.34
CA ILE A 55 -12.55 -6.54 -21.76
C ILE A 55 -12.07 -6.18 -23.18
N LEU A 56 -10.82 -6.53 -23.53
CA LEU A 56 -10.26 -6.30 -24.86
C LEU A 56 -11.03 -7.10 -25.92
N ASP A 57 -11.24 -8.38 -25.68
CA ASP A 57 -11.88 -9.28 -26.62
C ASP A 57 -13.35 -8.88 -26.81
N ASP A 58 -14.08 -8.58 -25.74
CA ASP A 58 -15.47 -8.14 -25.79
C ASP A 58 -15.60 -6.78 -26.51
N ALA A 59 -14.72 -5.81 -26.20
CA ALA A 59 -14.73 -4.50 -26.84
C ALA A 59 -14.44 -4.58 -28.33
N LYS A 60 -13.50 -5.44 -28.72
CA LYS A 60 -13.17 -5.68 -30.13
C LYS A 60 -14.36 -6.30 -30.88
N GLN A 61 -14.98 -7.29 -30.31
CA GLN A 61 -16.15 -7.96 -30.90
C GLN A 61 -17.31 -6.98 -31.10
N GLU A 62 -17.66 -6.15 -30.12
CA GLU A 62 -18.77 -5.21 -30.21
C GLU A 62 -18.49 -4.08 -31.22
N LEU A 63 -17.24 -3.61 -31.31
CA LEU A 63 -16.85 -2.58 -32.28
C LEU A 63 -16.78 -3.12 -33.72
N GLU A 64 -16.30 -4.32 -33.91
CA GLU A 64 -16.31 -5.00 -35.22
C GLU A 64 -17.76 -5.23 -35.72
N ALA A 65 -18.68 -5.57 -34.82
CA ALA A 65 -20.11 -5.73 -35.15
C ALA A 65 -20.80 -4.45 -35.68
N VAL A 66 -20.26 -3.24 -35.30
CA VAL A 66 -20.76 -1.96 -35.80
C VAL A 66 -19.92 -1.40 -36.96
N GLY A 67 -19.00 -2.22 -37.52
CA GLY A 67 -18.25 -1.91 -38.73
C GLY A 67 -16.88 -1.26 -38.53
N ALA A 68 -16.27 -1.40 -37.32
CA ALA A 68 -14.88 -1.05 -37.15
C ALA A 68 -13.96 -2.07 -37.82
N THR A 69 -12.94 -1.59 -38.54
CA THR A 69 -11.99 -2.44 -39.27
C THR A 69 -10.73 -2.70 -38.44
N ASN A 70 -10.26 -1.67 -37.77
CA ASN A 70 -9.11 -1.76 -36.85
C ASN A 70 -9.50 -1.21 -35.48
N VAL A 71 -9.45 -2.05 -34.48
CA VAL A 71 -9.73 -1.67 -33.09
C VAL A 71 -8.43 -1.73 -32.29
N THR A 72 -7.99 -0.58 -31.79
CA THR A 72 -6.75 -0.45 -31.01
C THR A 72 -7.09 0.04 -29.60
N PRO A 73 -7.49 -0.83 -28.69
CA PRO A 73 -7.69 -0.47 -27.31
C PRO A 73 -6.34 -0.34 -26.60
N ILE A 74 -6.20 0.72 -25.80
CA ILE A 74 -5.04 0.92 -24.92
C ILE A 74 -5.53 0.75 -23.49
N ILE A 75 -5.21 -0.38 -22.87
CA ILE A 75 -5.53 -0.61 -21.46
C ILE A 75 -4.52 0.10 -20.57
N LYS A 76 -5.02 0.99 -19.73
CA LYS A 76 -4.31 1.50 -18.56
C LYS A 76 -4.79 0.71 -17.34
N ALA A 77 -4.22 -0.47 -17.15
CA ALA A 77 -4.34 -1.14 -15.85
C ALA A 77 -3.61 -0.30 -14.78
N PRO A 78 -4.06 -0.33 -13.52
CA PRO A 78 -3.23 0.16 -12.44
C PRO A 78 -1.89 -0.56 -12.60
N GLN A 79 -0.84 0.18 -12.90
CA GLN A 79 0.47 -0.43 -12.89
C GLN A 79 0.63 -0.92 -11.46
N MET A 80 0.64 -2.25 -11.25
CA MET A 80 1.42 -2.74 -10.14
C MET A 80 2.73 -1.98 -10.23
N PRO A 81 3.21 -1.40 -9.12
CA PRO A 81 4.53 -0.83 -9.14
C PRO A 81 5.38 -1.91 -9.82
N ARG A 82 5.83 -1.63 -11.06
CA ARG A 82 6.86 -2.47 -11.66
C ARG A 82 7.84 -2.60 -10.53
N GLU A 83 8.26 -3.82 -10.22
CA GLU A 83 9.51 -4.03 -9.56
C GLU A 83 10.49 -3.11 -10.30
N SER A 84 10.48 -1.84 -9.91
CA SER A 84 11.67 -1.07 -10.07
C SER A 84 12.61 -1.90 -9.24
N SER A 85 13.59 -2.51 -9.86
CA SER A 85 14.87 -2.79 -9.27
C SER A 85 15.42 -1.43 -8.80
N SER A 86 14.68 -0.76 -7.91
CA SER A 86 15.23 0.12 -6.94
C SER A 86 16.08 -0.85 -6.12
N GLN A 87 17.35 -0.95 -6.48
CA GLN A 87 18.38 -1.22 -5.50
C GLN A 87 17.93 -0.42 -4.28
N GLY A 88 17.35 -1.14 -3.31
CA GLY A 88 16.61 -0.55 -2.22
C GLY A 88 17.51 0.47 -1.58
N LYS A 89 17.14 1.75 -1.65
CA LYS A 89 17.69 2.72 -0.73
C LYS A 89 17.23 2.22 0.62
N ASN A 90 18.10 1.48 1.29
CA ASN A 90 17.85 1.00 2.63
C ASN A 90 17.36 2.20 3.45
N MET A 91 16.07 2.20 3.79
CA MET A 91 15.40 3.34 4.42
C MET A 91 15.88 3.58 5.85
N ALA A 92 16.49 2.57 6.45
CA ALA A 92 17.12 2.62 7.76
C ALA A 92 18.46 1.85 7.72
N PRO A 93 19.51 2.42 7.10
CA PRO A 93 20.81 1.73 6.88
C PRO A 93 21.51 1.32 8.16
N GLN A 94 21.14 1.90 9.30
CA GLN A 94 21.62 1.56 10.63
C GLN A 94 20.95 0.29 11.21
N VAL A 95 19.95 -0.26 10.54
CA VAL A 95 19.23 -1.47 10.96
C VAL A 95 19.69 -2.66 10.11
N LYS A 96 20.22 -3.70 10.76
CA LYS A 96 20.74 -4.88 10.05
C LYS A 96 19.63 -5.83 9.58
N ASN A 97 18.58 -6.01 10.40
CA ASN A 97 17.50 -6.93 10.12
C ASN A 97 16.15 -6.34 10.51
N PHE A 98 15.12 -6.65 9.74
CA PHE A 98 13.74 -6.28 10.02
C PHE A 98 12.93 -7.53 10.34
N LEU A 99 12.12 -7.48 11.39
CA LEU A 99 11.18 -8.53 11.77
C LEU A 99 9.78 -7.95 11.82
N MET A 100 8.96 -8.28 10.82
CA MET A 100 7.57 -7.83 10.77
C MET A 100 6.65 -8.83 11.47
N VAL A 101 5.82 -8.33 12.39
CA VAL A 101 4.79 -9.10 13.07
C VAL A 101 3.43 -8.64 12.58
N SER A 102 2.70 -9.52 11.94
CA SER A 102 1.39 -9.24 11.35
C SER A 102 0.34 -10.24 11.81
N SER A 103 -0.94 -9.89 11.64
CA SER A 103 -2.06 -10.77 11.97
C SER A 103 -3.23 -10.53 11.02
N GLY A 104 -3.95 -11.58 10.63
CA GLY A 104 -5.12 -11.50 9.76
C GLY A 104 -6.34 -10.81 10.40
N LYS A 105 -6.37 -10.67 11.74
CA LYS A 105 -7.45 -10.00 12.47
C LYS A 105 -6.92 -9.32 13.73
N GLY A 106 -7.66 -8.31 14.23
CA GLY A 106 -7.36 -7.65 15.50
C GLY A 106 -7.60 -8.55 16.72
N GLY A 107 -6.99 -8.21 17.86
CA GLY A 107 -7.22 -8.84 19.15
C GLY A 107 -6.63 -10.23 19.35
N VAL A 108 -5.72 -10.69 18.49
CA VAL A 108 -5.09 -12.03 18.57
C VAL A 108 -3.76 -12.05 19.32
N GLY A 109 -3.33 -10.92 19.89
CA GLY A 109 -2.08 -10.83 20.63
C GLY A 109 -0.86 -10.44 19.80
N LYS A 110 -1.05 -9.84 18.60
CA LYS A 110 0.02 -9.37 17.71
C LYS A 110 1.05 -8.49 18.44
N SER A 111 0.60 -7.37 19.00
CA SER A 111 1.47 -6.42 19.71
C SER A 111 2.11 -7.04 20.96
N THR A 112 1.39 -7.93 21.66
CA THR A 112 1.95 -8.71 22.76
C THR A 112 3.11 -9.59 22.28
N THR A 113 2.96 -10.25 21.16
CA THR A 113 4.02 -11.06 20.54
C THR A 113 5.20 -10.18 20.15
N SER A 114 4.96 -9.05 19.49
CA SER A 114 5.99 -8.10 19.07
C SER A 114 6.84 -7.62 20.26
N VAL A 115 6.20 -7.19 21.34
CA VAL A 115 6.90 -6.71 22.56
C VAL A 115 7.71 -7.83 23.22
N ASN A 116 7.12 -9.02 23.36
CA ASN A 116 7.83 -10.15 24.00
C ASN A 116 9.04 -10.61 23.15
N ILE A 117 8.93 -10.64 21.83
CA ILE A 117 10.06 -10.93 20.95
C ILE A 117 11.16 -9.87 21.11
N ALA A 118 10.80 -8.58 21.10
CA ALA A 118 11.77 -7.51 21.24
C ALA A 118 12.51 -7.59 22.58
N ILE A 119 11.79 -7.81 23.69
CA ILE A 119 12.37 -7.97 25.02
C ILE A 119 13.27 -9.21 25.09
N ALA A 120 12.83 -10.35 24.54
CA ALA A 120 13.62 -11.58 24.54
C ALA A 120 14.93 -11.43 23.76
N LEU A 121 14.90 -10.74 22.63
CA LEU A 121 16.10 -10.45 21.84
C LEU A 121 17.04 -9.48 22.55
N ALA A 122 16.50 -8.44 23.21
CA ALA A 122 17.31 -7.52 24.03
C ALA A 122 17.95 -8.24 25.23
N ALA A 123 17.23 -9.15 25.88
CA ALA A 123 17.77 -9.96 26.96
C ALA A 123 18.91 -10.90 26.51
N GLN A 124 18.99 -11.24 25.22
CA GLN A 124 20.09 -11.97 24.60
C GLN A 124 21.26 -11.07 24.18
N GLY A 125 21.24 -9.79 24.54
CA GLY A 125 22.30 -8.82 24.25
C GLY A 125 22.25 -8.23 22.85
N LYS A 126 21.14 -8.40 22.10
CA LYS A 126 20.93 -7.74 20.81
C LYS A 126 20.53 -6.28 21.00
N LYS A 127 20.99 -5.41 20.09
CA LYS A 127 20.50 -4.03 19.97
C LYS A 127 19.17 -4.07 19.21
N VAL A 128 18.07 -3.80 19.90
CA VAL A 128 16.72 -3.99 19.39
C VAL A 128 15.97 -2.66 19.35
N GLY A 129 15.28 -2.43 18.22
CA GLY A 129 14.25 -1.43 18.08
C GLY A 129 12.87 -2.07 17.95
N ILE A 130 11.82 -1.33 18.30
CA ILE A 130 10.43 -1.70 18.05
C ILE A 130 9.65 -0.51 17.47
N LEU A 131 9.00 -0.71 16.34
CA LEU A 131 8.13 0.26 15.68
C LEU A 131 6.69 -0.21 15.77
N ASP A 132 5.84 0.56 16.46
CA ASP A 132 4.39 0.38 16.44
C ASP A 132 3.81 1.10 15.21
N ALA A 133 3.48 0.33 14.19
CA ALA A 133 2.89 0.81 12.95
C ALA A 133 1.34 0.71 12.94
N ASP A 134 0.72 0.28 14.04
CA ASP A 134 -0.73 0.24 14.18
C ASP A 134 -1.29 1.63 14.55
N ILE A 135 -1.63 2.40 13.51
CA ILE A 135 -2.14 3.78 13.66
C ILE A 135 -3.49 3.81 14.38
N TYR A 136 -4.32 2.78 14.19
CA TYR A 136 -5.69 2.77 14.70
C TYR A 136 -5.80 2.31 16.16
N GLY A 137 -4.80 1.59 16.65
CA GLY A 137 -4.80 1.07 18.01
C GLY A 137 -3.39 0.90 18.57
N PRO A 138 -2.61 1.99 18.65
CA PRO A 138 -1.22 1.89 19.11
C PRO A 138 -1.21 1.44 20.58
N ASN A 139 -0.66 0.27 20.84
CA ASN A 139 -0.62 -0.34 22.17
C ASN A 139 0.80 -0.48 22.75
N ILE A 140 1.80 -0.47 21.90
CA ILE A 140 3.20 -0.69 22.34
C ILE A 140 3.66 0.33 23.38
N PRO A 141 3.39 1.66 23.24
CA PRO A 141 3.79 2.62 24.28
C PRO A 141 3.20 2.31 25.64
N ARG A 142 1.94 1.86 25.71
CA ARG A 142 1.28 1.44 26.95
C ARG A 142 1.92 0.19 27.53
N MET A 143 2.18 -0.81 26.70
CA MET A 143 2.80 -2.08 27.12
C MET A 143 4.23 -1.90 27.59
N MET A 144 4.95 -0.93 27.02
CA MET A 144 6.33 -0.58 27.40
C MET A 144 6.40 0.45 28.54
N GLY A 145 5.26 0.83 29.12
CA GLY A 145 5.21 1.78 30.27
C GLY A 145 5.60 3.22 29.93
N VAL A 146 5.56 3.61 28.65
CA VAL A 146 5.98 4.93 28.14
C VAL A 146 4.84 5.70 27.47
N ALA A 147 3.60 5.31 27.76
CA ALA A 147 2.42 6.02 27.24
C ALA A 147 2.43 7.49 27.70
N GLY A 148 2.15 8.40 26.76
CA GLY A 148 2.17 9.86 27.03
C GLY A 148 3.55 10.51 26.98
N ILE A 149 4.63 9.75 26.85
CA ILE A 149 5.96 10.32 26.60
C ILE A 149 6.02 10.75 25.13
N LYS A 150 6.29 12.02 24.89
CA LYS A 150 6.51 12.54 23.53
C LYS A 150 7.98 12.33 23.15
N PRO A 151 8.24 11.84 21.93
CA PRO A 151 9.60 11.71 21.43
C PRO A 151 10.23 13.10 21.24
N GLU A 152 11.53 13.20 21.47
CA GLU A 152 12.28 14.40 21.20
C GLU A 152 12.53 14.57 19.71
N VAL A 153 12.48 15.82 19.24
CA VAL A 153 12.72 16.18 17.83
C VAL A 153 14.04 16.92 17.73
N ASN A 154 14.92 16.47 16.84
CA ASN A 154 16.20 17.10 16.54
C ASN A 154 16.24 17.48 15.07
N GLY A 155 15.96 18.74 14.75
CA GLY A 155 15.76 19.21 13.39
C GLY A 155 14.56 18.54 12.74
N ASN A 156 14.80 17.82 11.62
CA ASN A 156 13.77 17.05 10.91
C ASN A 156 13.74 15.57 11.30
N LYS A 157 14.45 15.18 12.36
CA LYS A 157 14.58 13.80 12.83
C LYS A 157 13.95 13.65 14.22
N VAL A 158 13.43 12.46 14.46
CA VAL A 158 12.77 12.10 15.70
C VAL A 158 13.62 11.08 16.44
N LEU A 159 13.88 11.32 17.73
CA LEU A 159 14.64 10.40 18.57
C LEU A 159 13.72 9.31 19.12
N PRO A 160 14.11 8.02 19.03
CA PRO A 160 13.33 6.94 19.62
C PRO A 160 13.34 7.04 21.16
N ILE A 161 12.21 6.66 21.76
CA ILE A 161 12.07 6.55 23.21
C ILE A 161 12.79 5.27 23.66
N LYS A 162 13.51 5.31 24.77
CA LYS A 162 14.21 4.14 25.32
C LYS A 162 13.45 3.56 26.51
N ALA A 163 13.13 2.26 26.41
CA ALA A 163 12.52 1.50 27.49
C ALA A 163 13.03 0.06 27.49
N TYR A 164 13.38 -0.49 28.65
CA TYR A 164 13.89 -1.87 28.82
C TYR A 164 15.09 -2.22 27.92
N GLY A 165 15.95 -1.24 27.62
CA GLY A 165 17.08 -1.44 26.71
C GLY A 165 16.72 -1.50 25.22
N ILE A 166 15.46 -1.20 24.87
CA ILE A 166 14.92 -1.20 23.51
C ILE A 166 14.65 0.24 23.07
N GLU A 167 14.95 0.56 21.84
CA GLU A 167 14.52 1.79 21.18
C GLU A 167 13.10 1.62 20.63
N MET A 168 12.17 2.47 21.05
CA MET A 168 10.77 2.37 20.70
C MET A 168 10.27 3.64 20.01
N MET A 169 9.46 3.45 18.97
CA MET A 169 8.67 4.50 18.35
C MET A 169 7.28 3.98 18.03
N SER A 170 6.28 4.85 18.16
CA SER A 170 4.92 4.54 17.73
C SER A 170 4.40 5.64 16.82
N MET A 171 3.77 5.24 15.72
CA MET A 171 3.09 6.16 14.82
C MET A 171 1.98 6.94 15.55
N GLY A 172 1.33 6.33 16.52
CA GLY A 172 0.34 7.00 17.37
C GLY A 172 0.91 8.09 18.27
N SER A 173 2.20 8.03 18.62
CA SER A 173 2.84 9.04 19.48
C SER A 173 3.11 10.38 18.78
N LEU A 174 3.04 10.41 17.44
CA LEU A 174 3.28 11.60 16.63
C LEU A 174 1.98 12.21 16.08
N MET A 175 0.86 11.57 16.30
CA MET A 175 -0.44 12.12 15.94
C MET A 175 -0.94 13.02 17.07
N GLU A 176 -1.42 14.20 16.72
CA GLU A 176 -2.10 15.06 17.68
C GLU A 176 -3.46 14.44 18.06
N ASP A 177 -3.81 14.52 19.35
CA ASP A 177 -5.10 14.05 19.84
C ASP A 177 -6.25 14.71 19.07
N GLY A 178 -7.05 13.90 18.39
CA GLY A 178 -8.23 14.38 17.63
C GLY A 178 -8.07 14.42 16.10
N GLN A 179 -6.92 14.15 15.52
CA GLN A 179 -6.77 13.99 14.07
C GLN A 179 -7.24 12.60 13.62
N SER A 180 -8.52 12.49 13.31
CA SER A 180 -9.08 11.32 12.63
C SER A 180 -8.76 11.40 11.15
N LEU A 181 -7.57 10.97 10.75
CA LEU A 181 -7.21 10.83 9.34
C LEU A 181 -7.66 9.46 8.83
N MET A 182 -8.51 9.45 7.82
CA MET A 182 -8.83 8.22 7.10
C MET A 182 -7.62 7.80 6.24
N TRP A 183 -6.73 7.02 6.83
CA TRP A 183 -5.59 6.46 6.14
C TRP A 183 -6.02 5.27 5.26
N ARG A 184 -5.79 5.35 3.96
CA ARG A 184 -5.93 4.21 3.06
C ARG A 184 -4.59 3.47 2.96
N GLY A 185 -4.61 2.17 2.69
CA GLY A 185 -3.43 1.29 2.74
C GLY A 185 -2.15 1.87 2.15
N ALA A 186 -2.20 2.46 0.95
CA ALA A 186 -1.05 3.10 0.31
C ALA A 186 -0.51 4.34 1.07
N MET A 187 -1.36 5.06 1.82
CA MET A 187 -0.94 6.19 2.65
C MET A 187 -0.25 5.72 3.92
N ILE A 188 -0.72 4.62 4.51
CA ILE A 188 -0.09 3.98 5.67
C ILE A 188 1.33 3.57 5.31
N MET A 189 1.53 2.99 4.14
CA MET A 189 2.84 2.55 3.68
C MET A 189 3.83 3.72 3.54
N LYS A 190 3.42 4.78 2.85
CA LYS A 190 4.26 5.99 2.72
C LYS A 190 4.60 6.58 4.09
N ALA A 191 3.66 6.55 5.03
CA ALA A 191 3.92 7.02 6.38
C ALA A 191 4.95 6.12 7.09
N ILE A 192 4.83 4.80 7.03
CA ILE A 192 5.80 3.88 7.61
C ILE A 192 7.19 4.07 6.97
N GLU A 193 7.28 4.20 5.66
CA GLU A 193 8.53 4.48 4.95
C GLU A 193 9.15 5.80 5.42
N GLN A 194 8.35 6.86 5.54
CA GLN A 194 8.82 8.14 6.02
C GLN A 194 9.29 8.04 7.47
N PHE A 195 8.55 7.32 8.32
CA PHE A 195 8.94 7.07 9.70
C PHE A 195 10.27 6.34 9.81
N LEU A 196 10.50 5.30 9.01
CA LEU A 196 11.77 4.58 9.00
C LEU A 196 12.94 5.50 8.64
N ARG A 197 12.71 6.50 7.80
CA ARG A 197 13.73 7.49 7.39
C ARG A 197 13.92 8.60 8.42
N ASP A 198 12.84 9.05 9.07
CA ASP A 198 12.86 10.24 9.94
C ASP A 198 13.24 9.92 11.39
N ILE A 199 13.15 8.66 11.80
CA ILE A 199 13.59 8.23 13.13
C ILE A 199 15.11 8.01 13.13
N LEU A 200 15.77 8.63 14.10
CA LEU A 200 17.20 8.43 14.37
C LEU A 200 17.42 7.16 15.20
N TRP A 201 17.21 6.01 14.57
CA TRP A 201 17.60 4.74 15.18
C TRP A 201 19.11 4.71 15.42
N SER A 202 19.57 4.10 16.49
CA SER A 202 20.98 3.75 16.63
C SER A 202 21.34 2.56 15.72
N GLU A 203 22.57 2.09 15.76
CA GLU A 203 22.92 0.83 15.09
C GLU A 203 22.17 -0.33 15.74
N LEU A 204 21.12 -0.83 15.09
CA LEU A 204 20.30 -1.92 15.56
C LEU A 204 20.67 -3.25 14.89
N ASP A 205 20.67 -4.32 15.67
CA ASP A 205 20.76 -5.66 15.12
C ASP A 205 19.43 -6.09 14.52
N ILE A 206 18.30 -5.70 15.15
CA ILE A 206 16.94 -6.04 14.70
C ILE A 206 15.98 -4.89 15.02
N LEU A 207 15.15 -4.53 14.05
CA LEU A 207 13.97 -3.69 14.24
C LEU A 207 12.70 -4.56 14.10
N VAL A 208 11.97 -4.70 15.19
CA VAL A 208 10.66 -5.37 15.21
C VAL A 208 9.60 -4.37 14.79
N ILE A 209 8.81 -4.68 13.75
CA ILE A 209 7.73 -3.83 13.26
C ILE A 209 6.40 -4.49 13.57
N ASP A 210 5.61 -3.88 14.44
CA ASP A 210 4.25 -4.29 14.77
C ASP A 210 3.29 -3.71 13.74
N MET A 211 2.88 -4.53 12.77
CA MET A 211 2.07 -4.11 11.62
C MET A 211 0.61 -3.88 12.02
N PRO A 212 -0.15 -3.03 11.32
CA PRO A 212 -1.59 -2.97 11.52
C PRO A 212 -2.25 -4.33 11.21
N PRO A 213 -3.40 -4.67 11.85
CA PRO A 213 -4.09 -5.92 11.58
C PRO A 213 -4.70 -5.90 10.16
N GLY A 214 -4.74 -7.07 9.53
CA GLY A 214 -5.31 -7.26 8.19
C GLY A 214 -4.38 -8.04 7.25
N THR A 215 -4.86 -8.28 6.04
CA THR A 215 -4.15 -9.03 4.98
C THR A 215 -3.86 -8.14 3.76
N GLY A 216 -3.80 -6.81 3.96
CA GLY A 216 -3.68 -5.85 2.86
C GLY A 216 -2.28 -5.78 2.23
N ASP A 217 -2.23 -5.18 1.04
CA ASP A 217 -1.01 -4.96 0.22
C ASP A 217 0.11 -4.21 0.97
N ALA A 218 -0.24 -3.50 2.05
CA ALA A 218 0.69 -2.80 2.92
C ALA A 218 1.79 -3.69 3.49
N GLN A 219 1.44 -4.94 3.86
CA GLN A 219 2.37 -5.89 4.45
C GLN A 219 3.36 -6.45 3.42
N LEU A 220 2.89 -6.67 2.18
CA LEU A 220 3.72 -7.17 1.08
C LEU A 220 4.72 -6.10 0.59
N SER A 221 4.28 -4.85 0.49
CA SER A 221 5.15 -3.74 0.04
C SER A 221 6.33 -3.48 0.98
N LEU A 222 6.12 -3.60 2.30
CA LEU A 222 7.19 -3.41 3.29
C LEU A 222 8.20 -4.57 3.29
N ALA A 223 7.74 -5.77 2.97
CA ALA A 223 8.62 -6.93 2.85
C ALA A 223 9.54 -6.89 1.61
N GLN A 224 9.19 -6.04 0.63
CA GLN A 224 9.90 -5.89 -0.64
C GLN A 224 10.78 -4.64 -0.71
N SER A 225 10.70 -3.74 0.28
CA SER A 225 11.48 -2.49 0.38
C SER A 225 12.68 -2.64 1.32
#